data_ea68f72732c5396abccecb360419f156
#
_entry.id   ea68f72732c5396abccecb360419f156
#
_cell.length_a   1.000
_cell.length_b   1.000
_cell.length_c   1.000
_cell.angle_alpha   90.00
_cell.angle_beta   90.00
_cell.angle_gamma   90.00
#
_symmetry.space_group_name_H-M   'P 1'
#
loop_
_entity.id
_entity.type
_entity.pdbx_description
1 polymer ?
#
loop_
_entity_poly.entity_id
_entity_poly.type
_entity_poly.pdbx_seq_one_letter_code
_entity_poly.pdbx_strand_id
1 'polypeptide(L)'
;MYNLLICDDEKDIVNALKIYLSDPSYELYTASNGEEALRIVEMEDIHLVLMDIMMPVKDGMTALSEIRKISNVPVIFLTAKSEDTDKILGLNIGADDYITKPFNPLELMARVKAQLRRYTRYNEADKAG
;
A
#
# COMPACT_ATOMS: atom_id res chain seq x y z
N MET A 1 -7.54 13.10 8.95
CA MET A 1 -6.36 12.97 8.07
C MET A 1 -5.94 11.52 7.96
N TYR A 2 -5.59 11.09 6.76
CA TYR A 2 -5.15 9.71 6.51
C TYR A 2 -3.65 9.67 6.27
N ASN A 3 -2.97 8.71 6.88
CA ASN A 3 -1.54 8.50 6.70
C ASN A 3 -1.33 7.39 5.68
N LEU A 4 -0.72 7.73 4.55
CA LEU A 4 -0.46 6.80 3.45
C LEU A 4 1.03 6.52 3.36
N LEU A 5 1.39 5.25 3.20
CA LEU A 5 2.78 4.83 3.02
C LEU A 5 2.99 4.42 1.56
N ILE A 6 3.96 5.04 0.91
CA ILE A 6 4.40 4.70 -0.45
C ILE A 6 5.73 3.99 -0.34
N CYS A 7 5.78 2.73 -0.77
CA CYS A 7 6.97 1.91 -0.69
C CYS A 7 7.40 1.43 -2.08
N ASP A 8 8.47 2.00 -2.61
CA ASP A 8 9.03 1.65 -3.91
C ASP A 8 10.48 2.13 -3.94
N ASP A 9 11.37 1.35 -4.54
CA ASP A 9 12.78 1.70 -4.65
C ASP A 9 13.07 2.65 -5.83
N GLU A 10 12.11 2.85 -6.72
CA GLU A 10 12.24 3.77 -7.85
C GLU A 10 11.73 5.16 -7.46
N LYS A 11 12.65 6.13 -7.42
CA LYS A 11 12.31 7.49 -7.01
C LYS A 11 11.28 8.15 -7.93
N ASP A 12 11.33 7.85 -9.22
CA ASP A 12 10.38 8.41 -10.18
C ASP A 12 8.95 7.96 -9.89
N ILE A 13 8.78 6.70 -9.51
CA ILE A 13 7.48 6.16 -9.13
C ILE A 13 6.98 6.85 -7.86
N VAL A 14 7.83 6.96 -6.85
CA VAL A 14 7.49 7.62 -5.59
C VAL A 14 7.06 9.06 -5.84
N ASN A 15 7.81 9.79 -6.67
CA ASN A 15 7.49 11.19 -6.98
C ASN A 15 6.17 11.31 -7.73
N ALA A 16 5.90 10.41 -8.68
CA ALA A 16 4.61 10.40 -9.39
C ALA A 16 3.45 10.15 -8.44
N LEU A 17 3.60 9.18 -7.55
CA LEU A 17 2.56 8.87 -6.57
C LEU A 17 2.32 10.02 -5.61
N LYS A 18 3.38 10.73 -5.20
CA LYS A 18 3.24 11.91 -4.36
C LYS A 18 2.39 13.00 -5.04
N ILE A 19 2.58 13.15 -6.35
CA ILE A 19 1.80 14.12 -7.12
C ILE A 19 0.33 13.69 -7.18
N TYR A 20 0.08 12.42 -7.53
CA TYR A 20 -1.29 11.91 -7.66
C TYR A 20 -2.05 11.89 -6.34
N LEU A 21 -1.34 11.73 -5.23
CA LEU A 21 -1.93 11.65 -3.90
C LEU A 21 -1.74 12.94 -3.10
N SER A 22 -1.47 14.04 -3.78
CA SER A 22 -1.35 15.35 -3.17
C SER A 22 -2.74 15.88 -2.80
N ASP A 23 -3.15 15.65 -1.56
CA ASP A 23 -4.47 16.00 -1.04
C ASP A 23 -4.28 16.50 0.39
N PRO A 24 -4.95 17.59 0.79
CA PRO A 24 -4.82 18.11 2.17
C PRO A 24 -5.19 17.11 3.25
N SER A 25 -6.02 16.09 2.92
CA SER A 25 -6.42 15.08 3.89
C SER A 25 -5.43 13.91 4.00
N TYR A 26 -4.35 13.90 3.21
CA TYR A 26 -3.36 12.82 3.21
C TYR A 26 -2.01 13.32 3.72
N GLU A 27 -1.46 12.57 4.68
CA GLU A 27 -0.05 12.68 5.08
C GLU A 27 0.70 11.53 4.40
N LEU A 28 1.76 11.83 3.64
CA LEU A 28 2.48 10.84 2.86
C LEU A 28 3.80 10.46 3.52
N TYR A 29 4.00 9.16 3.72
CA TYR A 29 5.25 8.58 4.21
C TYR A 29 5.87 7.77 3.07
N THR A 30 7.18 7.67 3.02
CA THR A 30 7.88 6.94 1.96
C THR A 30 8.88 5.95 2.53
N ALA A 31 9.02 4.81 1.84
CA ALA A 31 10.01 3.79 2.15
C ALA A 31 10.60 3.27 0.85
N SER A 32 11.85 2.86 0.85
CA SER A 32 12.53 2.36 -0.34
C SER A 32 12.66 0.85 -0.38
N ASN A 33 12.26 0.16 0.67
CA ASN A 33 12.25 -1.31 0.72
C ASN A 33 11.28 -1.79 1.78
N GLY A 34 11.08 -3.11 1.84
CA GLY A 34 10.11 -3.71 2.75
C GLY A 34 10.49 -3.59 4.23
N GLU A 35 11.77 -3.52 4.55
CA GLU A 35 12.23 -3.36 5.92
C GLU A 35 11.86 -1.98 6.46
N GLU A 36 12.08 -0.93 5.67
CA GLU A 36 11.68 0.42 6.03
C GLU A 36 10.15 0.52 6.17
N ALA A 37 9.43 -0.12 5.24
CA ALA A 37 7.96 -0.11 5.27
C ALA A 37 7.44 -0.73 6.57
N LEU A 38 7.97 -1.87 6.96
CA LEU A 38 7.58 -2.55 8.21
C LEU A 38 7.80 -1.65 9.41
N ARG A 39 8.95 -0.98 9.46
CA ARG A 39 9.29 -0.06 10.55
C ARG A 39 8.31 1.09 10.64
N ILE A 40 7.94 1.67 9.51
CA ILE A 40 6.99 2.79 9.48
C ILE A 40 5.61 2.33 9.94
N VAL A 41 5.16 1.16 9.51
CA VAL A 41 3.87 0.60 9.95
C VAL A 41 3.87 0.36 11.47
N GLU A 42 4.99 -0.04 12.04
CA GLU A 42 5.13 -0.22 13.49
C GLU A 42 5.08 1.11 14.26
N MET A 43 5.69 2.15 13.70
CA MET A 43 5.91 3.41 14.42
C MET A 43 4.81 4.44 14.19
N GLU A 44 4.13 4.39 13.05
CA GLU A 44 3.15 5.39 12.65
C GLU A 44 1.77 4.73 12.46
N ASP A 45 0.73 5.51 12.64
CA ASP A 45 -0.65 5.03 12.41
C ASP A 45 -0.99 5.11 10.92
N ILE A 46 -0.53 4.11 10.16
CA ILE A 46 -0.70 4.07 8.72
C ILE A 46 -2.09 3.51 8.38
N HIS A 47 -2.78 4.17 7.45
CA HIS A 47 -4.13 3.80 7.04
C HIS A 47 -4.18 3.08 5.69
N LEU A 48 -3.11 3.17 4.91
CA LEU A 48 -2.99 2.49 3.61
C LEU A 48 -1.53 2.39 3.21
N VAL A 49 -1.16 1.25 2.63
CA VAL A 49 0.18 1.02 2.07
C VAL A 49 0.08 0.77 0.57
N LEU A 50 0.84 1.54 -0.22
CA LEU A 50 1.08 1.26 -1.63
C LEU A 50 2.49 0.70 -1.73
N MET A 51 2.63 -0.54 -2.21
CA MET A 51 3.91 -1.24 -2.11
C MET A 51 4.26 -1.99 -3.38
N ASP A 52 5.45 -1.71 -3.92
CA ASP A 52 6.01 -2.48 -5.03
C ASP A 52 6.32 -3.91 -4.55
N ILE A 53 6.14 -4.87 -5.43
CA ILE A 53 6.45 -6.26 -5.13
C ILE A 53 7.94 -6.50 -5.15
N MET A 54 8.63 -5.98 -6.17
CA MET A 54 10.06 -6.25 -6.41
C MET A 54 10.92 -5.12 -5.84
N MET A 55 11.49 -5.34 -4.67
CA MET A 55 12.36 -4.37 -4.00
C MET A 55 13.59 -5.04 -3.42
N PRO A 56 14.71 -4.30 -3.26
CA PRO A 56 15.89 -4.85 -2.60
C PRO A 56 15.66 -5.03 -1.09
N VAL A 57 16.55 -5.74 -0.43
CA VAL A 57 16.58 -6.00 1.01
C VAL A 57 15.42 -6.91 1.44
N LYS A 58 14.19 -6.44 1.29
CA LYS A 58 12.98 -7.22 1.62
C LYS A 58 11.90 -6.86 0.59
N ASP A 59 11.44 -7.86 -0.14
CA ASP A 59 10.42 -7.65 -1.19
C ASP A 59 9.03 -7.40 -0.58
N GLY A 60 8.10 -6.99 -1.46
CA GLY A 60 6.76 -6.62 -1.03
C GLY A 60 5.95 -7.77 -0.45
N MET A 61 6.11 -8.97 -0.97
CA MET A 61 5.38 -10.15 -0.47
C MET A 61 5.82 -10.51 0.94
N THR A 62 7.14 -10.53 1.17
CA THR A 62 7.70 -10.80 2.49
C THR A 62 7.29 -9.72 3.49
N ALA A 63 7.37 -8.46 3.07
CA ALA A 63 6.96 -7.34 3.91
C ALA A 63 5.48 -7.44 4.29
N LEU A 64 4.62 -7.77 3.33
CA LEU A 64 3.18 -7.94 3.61
C LEU A 64 2.94 -9.03 4.65
N SER A 65 3.62 -10.16 4.51
CA SER A 65 3.50 -11.26 5.47
C SER A 65 3.82 -10.80 6.89
N GLU A 66 4.87 -10.01 7.03
CA GLU A 66 5.27 -9.48 8.33
C GLU A 66 4.33 -8.39 8.84
N ILE A 67 3.86 -7.52 7.94
CA ILE A 67 2.88 -6.48 8.30
C ILE A 67 1.60 -7.12 8.84
N ARG A 68 1.14 -8.21 8.24
CA ARG A 68 -0.09 -8.89 8.67
C ARG A 68 -0.01 -9.48 10.07
N LYS A 69 1.19 -9.66 10.61
CA LYS A 69 1.36 -10.09 12.00
C LYS A 69 1.08 -8.98 13.01
N ILE A 70 1.14 -7.71 12.57
CA ILE A 70 1.02 -6.55 13.45
C ILE A 70 -0.11 -5.60 13.07
N SER A 71 -0.70 -5.72 11.88
CA SER A 71 -1.67 -4.74 11.40
C SER A 71 -2.58 -5.33 10.33
N ASN A 72 -3.82 -4.84 10.29
CA ASN A 72 -4.78 -5.11 9.23
C ASN A 72 -4.83 -3.99 8.20
N VAL A 73 -3.85 -3.11 8.19
CA VAL A 73 -3.80 -1.99 7.26
C VAL A 73 -3.95 -2.47 5.81
N PRO A 74 -4.81 -1.83 5.00
CA PRO A 74 -4.95 -2.23 3.60
C PRO A 74 -3.65 -2.02 2.83
N VAL A 75 -3.31 -3.00 2.00
CA VAL A 75 -2.11 -2.97 1.16
C VAL A 75 -2.52 -3.14 -0.29
N ILE A 76 -2.12 -2.17 -1.12
CA ILE A 76 -2.30 -2.24 -2.57
C ILE A 76 -0.91 -2.49 -3.17
N PHE A 77 -0.77 -3.61 -3.89
CA PHE A 77 0.48 -3.89 -4.58
C PHE A 77 0.59 -3.11 -5.88
N LEU A 78 1.81 -2.66 -6.18
CA LEU A 78 2.17 -2.05 -7.44
C LEU A 78 2.92 -3.11 -8.25
N THR A 79 2.38 -3.48 -9.42
CA THR A 79 2.94 -4.56 -10.21
C THR A 79 3.32 -4.08 -11.62
N ALA A 80 4.39 -4.65 -12.17
CA ALA A 80 4.84 -4.28 -13.52
C ALA A 80 4.12 -5.04 -14.63
N LYS A 81 3.58 -6.24 -14.33
CA LYS A 81 3.03 -7.12 -15.37
C LYS A 81 1.91 -8.00 -14.85
N SER A 82 1.08 -8.46 -15.78
CA SER A 82 -0.01 -9.40 -15.50
C SER A 82 0.48 -10.74 -14.91
N GLU A 83 1.71 -11.16 -15.23
CA GLU A 83 2.30 -12.39 -14.68
C GLU A 83 2.46 -12.29 -13.16
N ASP A 84 2.91 -11.14 -12.68
CA ASP A 84 3.05 -10.89 -11.25
C ASP A 84 1.68 -10.88 -10.59
N THR A 85 0.68 -10.33 -11.27
CA THR A 85 -0.71 -10.30 -10.81
C THR A 85 -1.25 -11.72 -10.62
N ASP A 86 -1.05 -12.60 -11.61
CA ASP A 86 -1.48 -13.97 -11.53
C ASP A 86 -0.84 -14.70 -10.34
N LYS A 87 0.43 -14.43 -10.10
CA LYS A 87 1.17 -14.99 -8.98
C LYS A 87 0.60 -14.53 -7.64
N ILE A 88 0.29 -13.25 -7.52
CA ILE A 88 -0.31 -12.67 -6.31
C ILE A 88 -1.65 -13.34 -6.02
N LEU A 89 -2.52 -13.43 -7.01
CA LEU A 89 -3.84 -14.02 -6.87
C LEU A 89 -3.76 -15.50 -6.54
N GLY A 90 -2.80 -16.21 -7.16
CA GLY A 90 -2.62 -17.63 -6.92
C GLY A 90 -2.13 -17.97 -5.52
N LEU A 91 -1.39 -17.07 -4.90
CA LEU A 91 -0.82 -17.29 -3.58
C LEU A 91 -1.73 -16.81 -2.43
N ASN A 92 -2.75 -16.06 -2.74
CA ASN A 92 -3.70 -15.54 -1.74
C ASN A 92 -2.96 -14.94 -0.53
N ILE A 93 -2.05 -14.02 -0.77
CA ILE A 93 -1.10 -13.51 0.22
C ILE A 93 -1.64 -12.42 1.14
N GLY A 94 -2.91 -12.06 1.01
CA GLY A 94 -3.53 -11.08 1.91
C GLY A 94 -3.46 -9.63 1.46
N ALA A 95 -3.12 -9.38 0.20
CA ALA A 95 -3.22 -8.03 -0.36
C ALA A 95 -4.69 -7.69 -0.61
N ASP A 96 -5.05 -6.43 -0.43
CA ASP A 96 -6.42 -5.96 -0.60
C ASP A 96 -6.72 -5.58 -2.04
N ASP A 97 -5.71 -5.21 -2.79
CA ASP A 97 -5.87 -4.80 -4.18
C ASP A 97 -4.50 -4.78 -4.86
N TYR A 98 -4.48 -4.54 -6.16
CA TYR A 98 -3.25 -4.34 -6.91
C TYR A 98 -3.50 -3.35 -8.06
N ILE A 99 -2.44 -2.66 -8.47
CA ILE A 99 -2.48 -1.69 -9.57
C ILE A 99 -1.26 -1.96 -10.45
N THR A 100 -1.49 -2.06 -11.77
CA THR A 100 -0.40 -2.31 -12.72
C THR A 100 0.28 -1.02 -13.14
N LYS A 101 1.59 -1.10 -13.33
CA LYS A 101 2.38 -0.02 -13.92
C LYS A 101 2.35 -0.14 -15.44
N PRO A 102 2.25 0.95 -16.20
CA PRO A 102 2.11 2.33 -15.74
C PRO A 102 0.72 2.61 -15.18
N PHE A 103 0.65 3.49 -14.19
CA PHE A 103 -0.60 3.79 -13.51
C PHE A 103 -1.52 4.67 -14.32
N ASN A 104 -2.82 4.40 -14.24
CA ASN A 104 -3.84 5.38 -14.58
C ASN A 104 -4.10 6.19 -13.30
N PRO A 105 -3.80 7.51 -13.28
CA PRO A 105 -3.94 8.29 -12.04
C PRO A 105 -5.35 8.29 -11.45
N LEU A 106 -6.37 8.34 -12.29
CA LEU A 106 -7.77 8.35 -11.82
C LEU A 106 -8.12 7.01 -11.20
N GLU A 107 -7.70 5.91 -11.80
CA GLU A 107 -7.92 4.57 -11.25
C GLU A 107 -7.20 4.41 -9.91
N LEU A 108 -5.94 4.85 -9.84
CA LEU A 108 -5.15 4.79 -8.61
C LEU A 108 -5.85 5.54 -7.48
N MET A 109 -6.27 6.77 -7.74
CA MET A 109 -6.94 7.60 -6.75
C MET A 109 -8.27 6.99 -6.29
N ALA A 110 -9.02 6.40 -7.21
CA ALA A 110 -10.29 5.74 -6.87
C ALA A 110 -10.08 4.52 -5.98
N ARG A 111 -9.06 3.69 -6.29
CA ARG A 111 -8.76 2.50 -5.49
C ARG A 111 -8.26 2.87 -4.10
N VAL A 112 -7.44 3.91 -3.99
CA VAL A 112 -6.97 4.42 -2.69
C VAL A 112 -8.16 4.85 -1.84
N LYS A 113 -9.06 5.65 -2.39
CA LYS A 113 -10.25 6.11 -1.67
C LYS A 113 -11.15 4.96 -1.24
N ALA A 114 -11.32 3.97 -2.11
CA ALA A 114 -12.15 2.80 -1.80
C ALA A 114 -11.57 2.01 -0.62
N GLN A 115 -10.27 1.79 -0.59
CA GLN A 115 -9.63 1.04 0.48
C GLN A 115 -9.65 1.82 1.80
N LEU A 116 -9.43 3.12 1.76
CA LEU A 116 -9.50 3.96 2.95
C LEU A 116 -10.91 3.94 3.56
N ARG A 117 -11.94 4.02 2.70
CA ARG A 117 -13.34 3.97 3.15
C ARG A 117 -13.66 2.64 3.82
N ARG A 118 -13.25 1.53 3.23
CA ARG A 118 -13.49 0.20 3.79
C ARG A 118 -12.79 0.03 5.14
N TYR A 119 -11.54 0.43 5.24
CA TYR A 119 -10.76 0.33 6.46
C TYR A 119 -11.36 1.17 7.58
N THR A 120 -11.74 2.40 7.27
CA THR A 120 -12.36 3.31 8.25
C THR A 120 -13.68 2.77 8.75
N ARG A 121 -14.55 2.28 7.85
CA ARG A 121 -15.83 1.70 8.23
C ARG A 121 -15.67 0.46 9.10
N TYR A 122 -14.73 -0.40 8.74
CA TYR A 122 -14.46 -1.61 9.51
C TYR A 122 -14.02 -1.27 10.93
N ASN A 123 -13.10 -0.32 11.07
CA ASN A 123 -12.61 0.12 12.37
C ASN A 123 -13.70 0.79 13.20
N GLU A 124 -14.56 1.58 12.58
CA GLU A 124 -15.70 2.21 13.27
C GLU A 124 -16.68 1.16 13.77
N ALA A 125 -16.96 0.14 12.97
CA ALA A 125 -17.84 -0.95 13.36
C ALA A 125 -17.27 -1.71 14.56
N ASP A 126 -15.97 -1.99 14.57
CA ASP A 126 -15.29 -2.64 15.69
C ASP A 126 -15.39 -1.78 16.96
N LYS A 127 -15.20 -0.48 16.83
CA LYS A 127 -15.30 0.44 17.97
C LYS A 127 -16.72 0.55 18.50
N ALA A 128 -17.70 0.47 17.61
CA ALA A 128 -19.11 0.55 18.00
C ALA A 128 -19.62 -0.75 18.62
N GLY A 129 -18.97 -1.84 18.31
CA GLY A 129 -19.32 -3.14 18.84
C GLY A 129 -18.63 -3.44 20.14
#